data_750118d52c628ee943444b26fe9ffe31
#
_entry.id   750118d52c628ee943444b26fe9ffe31
#
_cell.length_a   1.000
_cell.length_b   1.000
_cell.length_c   1.000
_cell.angle_alpha   90.00
_cell.angle_beta   90.00
_cell.angle_gamma   90.00
#
_symmetry.space_group_name_H-M   'P 1'
#
loop_
_entity.id
_entity.type
_entity.pdbx_description
1 polymer ?
#
loop_
_entity_poly.entity_id
_entity_poly.type
_entity_poly.pdbx_seq_one_letter_code
_entity_poly.pdbx_strand_id
1 'polypeptide(L)'
;ELLDFEVTQDSDGSGIAEKLNTGMPTGIRVLDCYEAKRPIRELDSLRADVTLEYDAGVPEGAAERLRELLARDTLVIQKRTKRKELADVDIAPMIRKADVTADDYNVFIDITVQAQNPGLNPQLIEKAIAAYLPELTPDFVRVRRRAILDVNGQDFR
;
A
#
# COMPACT_ATOMS: atom_id res chain seq x y z
N GLU A 1 9.87 3.79 1.57
CA GLU A 1 9.19 5.08 1.74
C GLU A 1 10.10 6.22 1.29
N LEU A 2 9.50 7.34 0.87
CA LEU A 2 10.23 8.54 0.48
C LEU A 2 10.01 9.63 1.53
N LEU A 3 11.07 10.41 1.79
CA LEU A 3 11.03 11.62 2.59
C LEU A 3 11.72 12.72 1.78
N ASP A 4 11.00 13.81 1.54
CA ASP A 4 11.52 15.02 0.87
C ASP A 4 11.87 16.08 1.92
N PHE A 5 13.05 16.69 1.81
CA PHE A 5 13.52 17.73 2.72
C PHE A 5 14.52 18.67 2.03
N GLU A 6 14.65 19.85 2.56
CA GLU A 6 15.59 20.84 2.08
C GLU A 6 16.88 20.85 2.91
N VAL A 7 17.99 21.10 2.26
CA VAL A 7 19.31 21.30 2.90
C VAL A 7 19.73 22.77 2.79
N THR A 8 20.40 23.27 3.81
CA THR A 8 20.83 24.69 3.90
C THR A 8 22.11 25.00 3.14
N GLN A 9 22.80 23.99 2.64
CA GLN A 9 24.05 24.12 1.89
C GLN A 9 23.98 23.24 0.65
N ASP A 10 24.65 23.68 -0.43
CA ASP A 10 24.82 22.85 -1.60
C ASP A 10 25.52 21.54 -1.22
N SER A 11 24.83 20.44 -1.45
CA SER A 11 25.28 19.10 -1.13
C SER A 11 24.93 18.17 -2.29
N ASP A 12 25.88 17.36 -2.68
CA ASP A 12 25.67 16.30 -3.67
C ASP A 12 24.89 15.08 -3.11
N GLY A 13 24.41 15.19 -1.85
CA GLY A 13 23.74 14.09 -1.16
C GLY A 13 24.70 13.08 -0.52
N SER A 14 26.02 13.17 -0.80
CA SER A 14 27.01 12.25 -0.24
C SER A 14 27.09 12.39 1.28
N GLY A 15 27.15 11.27 2.00
CA GLY A 15 27.22 11.23 3.45
C GLY A 15 25.94 11.64 4.19
N ILE A 16 24.88 12.15 3.53
CA ILE A 16 23.61 12.51 4.19
C ILE A 16 22.93 11.23 4.72
N ALA A 17 22.87 10.18 3.91
CA ALA A 17 22.28 8.90 4.32
C ALA A 17 23.00 8.31 5.54
N GLU A 18 24.33 8.39 5.59
CA GLU A 18 25.13 7.94 6.73
C GLU A 18 24.82 8.76 7.99
N LYS A 19 24.81 10.08 7.87
CA LYS A 19 24.47 10.98 9.00
C LYS A 19 23.09 10.72 9.54
N LEU A 20 22.10 10.56 8.67
CA LEU A 20 20.71 10.23 9.07
C LEU A 20 20.67 8.89 9.80
N ASN A 21 21.38 7.87 9.30
CA ASN A 21 21.40 6.55 9.89
C ASN A 21 22.01 6.51 11.29
N THR A 22 22.86 7.46 11.66
CA THR A 22 23.39 7.54 13.05
C THR A 22 22.30 7.87 14.07
N GLY A 23 21.23 8.55 13.66
CA GLY A 23 20.10 8.94 14.52
C GLY A 23 18.85 8.05 14.36
N MET A 24 18.88 7.06 13.43
CA MET A 24 17.72 6.20 13.21
C MET A 24 17.57 5.13 14.29
N PRO A 25 16.33 4.83 14.71
CA PRO A 25 16.10 3.72 15.64
C PRO A 25 16.38 2.37 14.96
N THR A 26 16.66 1.35 15.78
CA THR A 26 16.88 -0.03 15.30
C THR A 26 15.70 -0.49 14.42
N GLY A 27 16.04 -1.04 13.24
CA GLY A 27 15.05 -1.54 12.28
C GLY A 27 14.63 -0.51 11.22
N ILE A 28 15.03 0.75 11.33
CA ILE A 28 14.83 1.78 10.30
C ILE A 28 16.17 2.18 9.72
N ARG A 29 16.26 2.21 8.39
CA ARG A 29 17.50 2.60 7.69
C ARG A 29 17.18 3.43 6.46
N VAL A 30 17.89 4.53 6.28
CA VAL A 30 17.97 5.29 5.03
C VAL A 30 18.83 4.48 4.06
N LEU A 31 18.26 4.12 2.92
CA LEU A 31 18.93 3.29 1.91
C LEU A 31 19.72 4.14 0.93
N ASP A 32 19.17 5.30 0.56
CA ASP A 32 19.73 6.19 -0.45
C ASP A 32 19.30 7.64 -0.17
N CYS A 33 20.09 8.60 -0.66
CA CYS A 33 19.80 10.02 -0.62
C CYS A 33 20.25 10.63 -1.94
N TYR A 34 19.35 11.29 -2.64
CA TYR A 34 19.61 11.87 -3.94
C TYR A 34 18.88 13.21 -4.10
N GLU A 35 19.33 14.03 -5.03
CA GLU A 35 18.68 15.28 -5.38
C GLU A 35 17.28 15.03 -5.96
N ALA A 36 16.26 15.65 -5.37
CA ALA A 36 14.89 15.54 -5.85
C ALA A 36 14.72 16.32 -7.15
N LYS A 37 14.58 15.62 -8.27
CA LYS A 37 14.34 16.20 -9.60
C LYS A 37 12.87 16.47 -9.87
N ARG A 38 12.00 15.83 -9.11
CA ARG A 38 10.54 15.84 -9.29
C ARG A 38 9.86 16.10 -7.94
N PRO A 39 8.86 16.98 -7.91
CA PRO A 39 8.14 17.24 -6.67
C PRO A 39 7.29 16.01 -6.28
N ILE A 40 7.20 15.72 -4.98
CA ILE A 40 6.48 14.57 -4.42
C ILE A 40 4.98 14.53 -4.83
N ARG A 41 4.41 15.67 -5.23
CA ARG A 41 3.02 15.74 -5.74
C ARG A 41 2.81 15.02 -7.08
N GLU A 42 3.87 14.67 -7.80
CA GLU A 42 3.82 13.90 -9.06
C GLU A 42 3.78 12.38 -8.85
N LEU A 43 3.89 11.96 -7.61
CA LEU A 43 3.68 10.59 -7.22
C LEU A 43 2.23 10.20 -7.50
N ASP A 44 1.99 9.08 -8.22
CA ASP A 44 0.65 8.66 -8.64
C ASP A 44 0.15 7.46 -7.85
N SER A 45 0.91 6.39 -7.82
CA SER A 45 0.44 5.13 -7.28
C SER A 45 1.46 4.41 -6.41
N LEU A 46 0.97 3.44 -5.65
CA LEU A 46 1.72 2.58 -4.76
C LEU A 46 1.43 1.13 -5.12
N ARG A 47 2.48 0.34 -5.37
CA ARG A 47 2.40 -1.11 -5.51
C ARG A 47 2.72 -1.78 -4.18
N ALA A 48 1.89 -2.73 -3.78
CA ALA A 48 2.06 -3.48 -2.54
C ALA A 48 1.70 -4.95 -2.69
N ASP A 49 2.35 -5.80 -1.89
CA ASP A 49 1.89 -7.15 -1.63
C ASP A 49 1.02 -7.11 -0.37
N VAL A 50 -0.17 -7.70 -0.45
CA VAL A 50 -1.02 -8.00 0.70
C VAL A 50 -1.11 -9.51 0.82
N THR A 51 -0.66 -10.05 1.95
CA THR A 51 -0.78 -11.49 2.25
C THR A 51 -1.86 -11.66 3.31
N LEU A 52 -2.83 -12.50 3.02
CA LEU A 52 -3.89 -12.92 3.92
C LEU A 52 -3.55 -14.32 4.41
N GLU A 53 -3.35 -14.51 5.70
CA GLU A 53 -2.94 -15.78 6.32
C GLU A 53 -4.16 -16.44 6.99
N TYR A 54 -4.32 -17.75 6.80
CA TYR A 54 -5.43 -18.56 7.31
C TYR A 54 -4.88 -19.78 8.06
N ASP A 55 -5.04 -19.82 9.37
CA ASP A 55 -4.53 -20.90 10.23
C ASP A 55 -5.18 -22.25 9.92
N ALA A 56 -6.45 -22.26 9.52
CA ALA A 56 -7.21 -23.45 9.15
C ALA A 56 -7.11 -23.83 7.67
N GLY A 57 -6.30 -23.11 6.89
CA GLY A 57 -6.21 -23.22 5.43
C GLY A 57 -7.14 -22.26 4.70
N VAL A 58 -6.76 -21.94 3.46
CA VAL A 58 -7.51 -20.99 2.60
C VAL A 58 -8.88 -21.61 2.25
N PRO A 59 -10.00 -20.88 2.48
CA PRO A 59 -11.32 -21.35 2.08
C PRO A 59 -11.42 -21.60 0.57
N GLU A 60 -12.19 -22.61 0.19
CA GLU A 60 -12.38 -22.98 -1.22
C GLU A 60 -12.92 -21.79 -2.03
N GLY A 61 -12.34 -21.54 -3.20
CA GLY A 61 -12.72 -20.45 -4.10
C GLY A 61 -12.37 -19.04 -3.58
N ALA A 62 -11.58 -18.91 -2.50
CA ALA A 62 -11.25 -17.61 -1.90
C ALA A 62 -10.56 -16.68 -2.91
N ALA A 63 -9.59 -17.18 -3.68
CA ALA A 63 -8.84 -16.37 -4.63
C ALA A 63 -9.74 -15.79 -5.74
N GLU A 64 -10.65 -16.59 -6.28
CA GLU A 64 -11.62 -16.17 -7.30
C GLU A 64 -12.57 -15.10 -6.76
N ARG A 65 -13.14 -15.34 -5.58
CA ARG A 65 -14.08 -14.40 -4.94
C ARG A 65 -13.42 -13.10 -4.55
N LEU A 66 -12.18 -13.12 -4.10
CA LEU A 66 -11.40 -11.91 -3.81
C LEU A 66 -11.04 -11.15 -5.08
N ARG A 67 -10.73 -11.86 -6.17
CA ARG A 67 -10.51 -11.23 -7.48
C ARG A 67 -11.77 -10.51 -7.96
N GLU A 68 -12.92 -11.17 -7.86
CA GLU A 68 -14.21 -10.56 -8.19
C GLU A 68 -14.55 -9.37 -7.30
N LEU A 69 -14.27 -9.46 -6.00
CA LEU A 69 -14.49 -8.35 -5.06
C LEU A 69 -13.67 -7.11 -5.45
N LEU A 70 -12.38 -7.30 -5.73
CA LEU A 70 -11.46 -6.20 -6.07
C LEU A 70 -11.67 -5.63 -7.48
N ALA A 71 -12.40 -6.34 -8.34
CA ALA A 71 -12.77 -5.91 -9.69
C ALA A 71 -14.14 -5.19 -9.75
N ARG A 72 -14.81 -4.96 -8.63
CA ARG A 72 -16.10 -4.25 -8.60
C ARG A 72 -15.95 -2.77 -8.97
N ASP A 73 -16.95 -2.23 -9.64
CA ASP A 73 -17.03 -0.80 -9.95
C ASP A 73 -17.26 0.07 -8.70
N THR A 74 -17.82 -0.53 -7.64
CA THR A 74 -18.10 0.14 -6.36
C THR A 74 -17.74 -0.79 -5.21
N LEU A 75 -16.94 -0.28 -4.27
CA LEU A 75 -16.49 -1.02 -3.09
C LEU A 75 -16.43 -0.06 -1.89
N VAL A 76 -17.58 0.12 -1.23
CA VAL A 76 -17.74 1.07 -0.13
C VAL A 76 -17.32 0.44 1.19
N ILE A 77 -16.40 1.09 1.91
CA ILE A 77 -15.97 0.71 3.25
C ILE A 77 -16.14 1.86 4.24
N GLN A 78 -16.26 1.53 5.52
CA GLN A 78 -16.23 2.52 6.58
C GLN A 78 -14.80 2.84 7.00
N LYS A 79 -14.42 4.12 6.92
CA LYS A 79 -13.10 4.63 7.34
C LYS A 79 -13.25 5.70 8.42
N ARG A 80 -12.41 5.65 9.45
CA ARG A 80 -12.29 6.77 10.39
C ARG A 80 -11.60 7.96 9.72
N THR A 81 -12.25 9.10 9.76
CA THR A 81 -11.68 10.37 9.32
C THR A 81 -10.66 10.91 10.33
N LYS A 82 -9.92 11.96 9.95
CA LYS A 82 -9.04 12.69 10.88
C LYS A 82 -9.79 13.25 12.11
N ARG A 83 -11.09 13.51 11.99
CA ARG A 83 -11.98 13.96 13.08
C ARG A 83 -12.55 12.81 13.91
N LYS A 84 -12.07 11.58 13.71
CA LYS A 84 -12.52 10.34 14.37
C LYS A 84 -13.98 9.94 14.08
N GLU A 85 -14.63 10.57 13.10
CA GLU A 85 -15.95 10.20 12.61
C GLU A 85 -15.86 9.05 11.62
N LEU A 86 -16.88 8.21 11.52
CA LEU A 86 -16.99 7.18 10.49
C LEU A 86 -17.52 7.83 9.20
N ALA A 87 -16.87 7.57 8.09
CA ALA A 87 -17.32 7.98 6.76
C ALA A 87 -17.27 6.80 5.80
N ASP A 88 -18.27 6.71 4.96
CA ASP A 88 -18.31 5.75 3.87
C ASP A 88 -17.40 6.26 2.73
N VAL A 89 -16.51 5.39 2.28
CA VAL A 89 -15.55 5.69 1.20
C VAL A 89 -15.60 4.58 0.18
N ASP A 90 -15.87 4.92 -1.07
CA ASP A 90 -15.71 3.99 -2.18
C ASP A 90 -14.23 3.88 -2.54
N ILE A 91 -13.66 2.69 -2.38
CA ILE A 91 -12.26 2.42 -2.66
C ILE A 91 -12.01 1.83 -4.05
N ALA A 92 -13.06 1.37 -4.76
CA ALA A 92 -12.92 0.78 -6.10
C ALA A 92 -12.18 1.69 -7.08
N PRO A 93 -12.52 3.00 -7.20
CA PRO A 93 -11.82 3.91 -8.12
C PRO A 93 -10.33 4.11 -7.81
N MET A 94 -9.90 3.78 -6.58
CA MET A 94 -8.51 3.91 -6.14
C MET A 94 -7.68 2.65 -6.38
N ILE A 95 -8.29 1.53 -6.77
CA ILE A 95 -7.61 0.29 -7.15
C ILE A 95 -7.29 0.35 -8.64
N ARG A 96 -5.99 0.43 -8.99
CA ARG A 96 -5.53 0.48 -10.39
C ARG A 96 -5.39 -0.91 -10.98
N LYS A 97 -4.90 -1.85 -10.18
CA LYS A 97 -4.66 -3.24 -10.56
C LYS A 97 -4.66 -4.11 -9.31
N ALA A 98 -5.18 -5.33 -9.44
CA ALA A 98 -5.08 -6.36 -8.40
C ALA A 98 -4.95 -7.74 -9.06
N ASP A 99 -3.88 -8.45 -8.75
CA ASP A 99 -3.66 -9.85 -9.13
C ASP A 99 -3.73 -10.69 -7.86
N VAL A 100 -4.55 -11.75 -7.87
CA VAL A 100 -4.80 -12.60 -6.70
C VAL A 100 -4.39 -14.03 -6.99
N THR A 101 -3.56 -14.61 -6.12
CA THR A 101 -3.15 -16.01 -6.14
C THR A 101 -3.28 -16.60 -4.73
N ALA A 102 -3.27 -17.93 -4.61
CA ALA A 102 -3.34 -18.59 -3.31
C ALA A 102 -2.47 -19.84 -3.27
N ASP A 103 -2.02 -20.19 -2.08
CA ASP A 103 -1.53 -21.51 -1.70
C ASP A 103 -2.47 -22.15 -0.65
N ASP A 104 -2.02 -23.19 0.05
CA ASP A 104 -2.86 -23.91 1.01
C ASP A 104 -3.29 -23.08 2.22
N TYR A 105 -2.47 -22.09 2.63
CA TYR A 105 -2.65 -21.29 3.86
C TYR A 105 -2.69 -19.79 3.63
N ASN A 106 -2.35 -19.32 2.43
CA ASN A 106 -2.23 -17.88 2.16
C ASN A 106 -2.93 -17.49 0.87
N VAL A 107 -3.53 -16.29 0.88
CA VAL A 107 -3.89 -15.59 -0.35
C VAL A 107 -2.95 -14.41 -0.52
N PHE A 108 -2.36 -14.29 -1.71
CA PHE A 108 -1.45 -13.23 -2.09
C PHE A 108 -2.15 -12.28 -3.06
N ILE A 109 -2.13 -11.00 -2.74
CA ILE A 109 -2.67 -9.94 -3.58
C ILE A 109 -1.55 -8.97 -3.95
N ASP A 110 -1.12 -8.98 -5.23
CA ASP A 110 -0.27 -7.92 -5.79
C ASP A 110 -1.18 -6.78 -6.25
N ILE A 111 -1.17 -5.68 -5.52
CA ILE A 111 -2.09 -4.58 -5.73
C ILE A 111 -1.35 -3.27 -6.04
N THR A 112 -1.86 -2.54 -7.03
CA THR A 112 -1.47 -1.15 -7.31
C THR A 112 -2.64 -0.25 -6.99
N VAL A 113 -2.42 0.71 -6.09
CA VAL A 113 -3.45 1.63 -5.61
C VAL A 113 -3.03 3.08 -5.80
N GLN A 114 -4.01 3.96 -5.91
CA GLN A 114 -3.78 5.41 -5.92
C GLN A 114 -3.11 5.86 -4.62
N ALA A 115 -2.00 6.60 -4.72
CA ALA A 115 -1.19 6.98 -3.57
C ALA A 115 -1.66 8.27 -2.89
N GLN A 116 -2.30 9.18 -3.63
CA GLN A 116 -2.72 10.49 -3.09
C GLN A 116 -3.94 11.07 -3.83
N ASN A 117 -4.66 11.97 -3.16
CA ASN A 117 -5.71 12.85 -3.66
C ASN A 117 -6.95 12.18 -4.33
N PRO A 118 -7.65 11.25 -3.68
CA PRO A 118 -7.41 10.58 -2.41
C PRO A 118 -6.47 9.40 -2.56
N GLY A 119 -5.75 9.03 -1.48
CA GLY A 119 -4.91 7.83 -1.44
C GLY A 119 -5.61 6.66 -0.75
N LEU A 120 -5.34 5.43 -1.23
CA LEU A 120 -5.76 4.20 -0.60
C LEU A 120 -4.61 3.54 0.15
N ASN A 121 -4.79 3.30 1.45
CA ASN A 121 -3.89 2.43 2.18
C ASN A 121 -4.25 0.96 1.87
N PRO A 122 -3.33 0.14 1.32
CA PRO A 122 -3.61 -1.26 1.00
C PRO A 122 -4.16 -2.10 2.16
N GLN A 123 -3.85 -1.74 3.41
CA GLN A 123 -4.41 -2.40 4.58
C GLN A 123 -5.94 -2.29 4.68
N LEU A 124 -6.57 -1.33 4.00
CA LEU A 124 -8.02 -1.19 3.98
C LEU A 124 -8.73 -2.30 3.18
N ILE A 125 -8.00 -3.10 2.41
CA ILE A 125 -8.55 -4.29 1.72
C ILE A 125 -9.12 -5.28 2.74
N GLU A 126 -8.49 -5.45 3.91
CA GLU A 126 -9.03 -6.26 5.00
C GLU A 126 -10.45 -5.83 5.39
N LYS A 127 -10.71 -4.52 5.46
CA LYS A 127 -12.05 -4.00 5.77
C LYS A 127 -13.07 -4.29 4.67
N ALA A 128 -12.65 -4.26 3.42
CA ALA A 128 -13.51 -4.64 2.31
C ALA A 128 -13.85 -6.13 2.38
N ILE A 129 -12.88 -6.99 2.68
CA ILE A 129 -13.12 -8.42 2.88
C ILE A 129 -14.12 -8.64 4.01
N ALA A 130 -13.88 -8.07 5.19
CA ALA A 130 -14.77 -8.20 6.34
C ALA A 130 -16.20 -7.70 6.09
N ALA A 131 -16.37 -6.68 5.25
CA ALA A 131 -17.68 -6.12 4.93
C ALA A 131 -18.46 -6.92 3.88
N TYR A 132 -17.78 -7.47 2.86
CA TYR A 132 -18.43 -8.08 1.70
C TYR A 132 -18.29 -9.60 1.64
N LEU A 133 -17.27 -10.16 2.26
CA LEU A 133 -16.94 -11.58 2.28
C LEU A 133 -16.48 -11.99 3.70
N PRO A 134 -17.32 -11.79 4.74
CA PRO A 134 -16.93 -12.01 6.13
C PRO A 134 -16.40 -13.41 6.41
N GLU A 135 -16.87 -14.42 5.66
CA GLU A 135 -16.40 -15.81 5.75
C GLU A 135 -15.00 -16.02 5.19
N LEU A 136 -14.44 -15.04 4.46
CA LEU A 136 -13.06 -15.01 3.98
C LEU A 136 -12.18 -14.08 4.81
N THR A 137 -12.63 -13.65 5.99
CA THR A 137 -11.79 -12.83 6.88
C THR A 137 -10.56 -13.64 7.31
N PRO A 138 -9.34 -13.17 7.03
CA PRO A 138 -8.11 -13.89 7.40
C PRO A 138 -7.84 -13.79 8.91
N ASP A 139 -7.03 -14.72 9.43
CA ASP A 139 -6.52 -14.66 10.80
C ASP A 139 -5.47 -13.57 10.96
N PHE A 140 -4.65 -13.35 9.92
CA PHE A 140 -3.64 -12.28 9.89
C PHE A 140 -3.49 -11.65 8.52
N VAL A 141 -3.18 -10.33 8.49
CA VAL A 141 -2.92 -9.56 7.25
C VAL A 141 -1.55 -8.93 7.31
N ARG A 142 -0.73 -9.22 6.32
CA ARG A 142 0.58 -8.61 6.14
C ARG A 142 0.59 -7.74 4.90
N VAL A 143 1.05 -6.49 5.03
CA VAL A 143 1.19 -5.56 3.91
C VAL A 143 2.65 -5.16 3.74
N ARG A 144 3.18 -5.34 2.53
CA ARG A 144 4.52 -4.91 2.15
C ARG A 144 4.45 -3.97 0.96
N ARG A 145 4.83 -2.73 1.13
CA ARG A 145 4.99 -1.78 0.02
C ARG A 145 6.20 -2.17 -0.82
N ARG A 146 6.02 -2.25 -2.14
CA ARG A 146 7.05 -2.70 -3.10
C ARG A 146 7.66 -1.54 -3.85
N ALA A 147 6.83 -0.62 -4.34
CA ALA A 147 7.25 0.49 -5.15
C ALA A 147 6.32 1.68 -4.98
N ILE A 148 6.86 2.85 -5.23
CA ILE A 148 6.13 4.11 -5.40
C ILE A 148 6.30 4.48 -6.86
N LEU A 149 5.21 4.73 -7.55
CA LEU A 149 5.17 4.82 -9.00
C LEU A 149 4.69 6.20 -9.45
N ASP A 150 5.20 6.64 -10.60
CA ASP A 150 4.71 7.81 -11.29
C ASP A 150 3.51 7.49 -12.20
N VAL A 151 2.98 8.49 -12.90
CA VAL A 151 1.84 8.36 -13.82
C VAL A 151 2.07 7.38 -14.98
N ASN A 152 3.33 7.06 -15.30
CA ASN A 152 3.71 6.10 -16.34
C ASN A 152 3.93 4.68 -15.76
N GLY A 153 3.72 4.50 -14.45
CA GLY A 153 3.95 3.22 -13.76
C GLY A 153 5.42 2.88 -13.56
N GLN A 154 6.32 3.87 -13.65
CA GLN A 154 7.75 3.72 -13.39
C GLN A 154 8.07 4.13 -11.96
N ASP A 155 9.17 3.58 -11.40
CA ASP A 155 9.63 3.93 -10.07
C ASP A 155 9.82 5.45 -9.96
N PHE A 156 9.15 6.04 -8.96
CA PHE A 156 9.26 7.46 -8.66
C PHE A 156 10.61 7.73 -7.99
N ARG A 157 11.43 8.59 -8.64
CA ARG A 157 12.73 9.07 -8.16
C ARG A 157 12.95 10.53 -8.51
#